data_4af5f4cabafa8aa446eb359d720e1327
#
_entry.id   4af5f4cabafa8aa446eb359d720e1327
#
_cell.length_a   1.000
_cell.length_b   1.000
_cell.length_c   1.000
_cell.angle_alpha   90.00
_cell.angle_beta   90.00
_cell.angle_gamma   90.00
#
_symmetry.space_group_name_H-M   'P 1'
#
loop_
_entity.id
_entity.type
_entity.pdbx_description
1 polymer ?
#
loop_
_entity_poly.entity_id
_entity_poly.type
_entity_poly.pdbx_seq_one_letter_code
_entity_poly.pdbx_strand_id
1 'polypeptide(L)'
;MEWKEECVHHLNGIFAFGVWDSGSEKLFIARDRLGVKPLFYSEQKASLIFGSELKAILAHPDQKAVLDREGLSEVFGLGPSRTPGIGVFKGVKELRPAHAMTFSKEGLKVWRYWNVQSRNHLDSFDETVSRVGFLVNDAVTRQLVSDVPVCTFLSGGLDSSAITAIAAKAFEKEGKGPLHTFSIDYEDNDKFFKANEFQPNSDAPWIDKMTDAFQTVHHRSIITQQQLVDYLTEAVEVRDLPGMADIDSSLLWFCKEIKKDFVVGLSGECADEIFGGYPWFHRPQDLSEDAFPWMRSTDARMNLLRTDWQSKLNLKEYVKTRYQETLKETPLLDGESETESKRRQLFYLNILWFMTTLLDRKDRMSMGASLEVRVPFADHRLVEYVWNIPWDMKMHGNREKGILRKALEGVLPEEVLYRKKARIQKHIILTIQKP
;
A
#
# COMPACT_ATOMS: atom_id res chain seq x y z
N MET A 1 -9.31 15.38 27.33
CA MET A 1 -8.96 15.41 25.88
C MET A 1 -9.69 16.59 25.26
N GLU A 2 -8.94 17.53 24.69
CA GLU A 2 -9.47 18.80 24.17
C GLU A 2 -10.39 18.61 22.96
N TRP A 3 -9.99 17.78 22.01
CA TRP A 3 -10.74 17.56 20.76
C TRP A 3 -11.62 16.32 20.73
N LYS A 4 -11.60 15.47 21.76
CA LYS A 4 -12.37 14.22 21.83
C LYS A 4 -12.29 13.43 20.50
N GLU A 5 -13.42 13.02 19.92
CA GLU A 5 -13.50 12.28 18.67
C GLU A 5 -13.03 13.09 17.44
N GLU A 6 -13.06 14.44 17.51
CA GLU A 6 -12.60 15.33 16.46
C GLU A 6 -11.06 15.34 16.31
N CYS A 7 -10.33 14.72 17.23
CA CYS A 7 -8.85 14.63 17.16
C CYS A 7 -8.34 14.05 15.84
N VAL A 8 -9.10 13.18 15.19
CA VAL A 8 -8.75 12.57 13.89
C VAL A 8 -8.56 13.59 12.77
N HIS A 9 -9.21 14.76 12.86
CA HIS A 9 -9.06 15.83 11.88
C HIS A 9 -7.76 16.62 12.05
N HIS A 10 -7.16 16.58 13.25
CA HIS A 10 -5.91 17.26 13.58
C HIS A 10 -4.66 16.38 13.38
N LEU A 11 -4.85 15.06 13.23
CA LEU A 11 -3.74 14.13 13.03
C LEU A 11 -3.31 14.10 11.56
N ASN A 12 -1.99 14.22 11.34
CA ASN A 12 -1.35 13.85 10.09
C ASN A 12 -0.32 12.75 10.39
N GLY A 13 -0.61 11.53 9.98
CA GLY A 13 0.28 10.40 10.29
C GLY A 13 -0.35 9.05 10.01
N ILE A 14 0.39 8.04 10.39
CA ILE A 14 0.12 6.61 10.23
C ILE A 14 -0.29 6.10 11.62
N PHE A 15 -1.54 5.68 11.79
CA PHE A 15 -2.05 5.28 13.09
C PHE A 15 -3.25 4.31 13.04
N ALA A 16 -3.31 3.46 14.06
CA ALA A 16 -4.52 2.81 14.54
C ALA A 16 -4.46 2.83 16.08
N PHE A 17 -5.43 3.41 16.73
CA PHE A 17 -5.42 3.54 18.19
C PHE A 17 -6.81 3.39 18.81
N GLY A 18 -6.83 3.00 20.08
CA GLY A 18 -8.01 3.00 20.93
C GLY A 18 -7.76 3.79 22.20
N VAL A 19 -8.75 4.59 22.61
CA VAL A 19 -8.72 5.41 23.85
C VAL A 19 -9.96 5.12 24.66
N TRP A 20 -9.75 4.64 25.89
CA TRP A 20 -10.82 4.46 26.86
C TRP A 20 -10.99 5.72 27.73
N ASP A 21 -12.17 6.28 27.72
CA ASP A 21 -12.57 7.36 28.65
C ASP A 21 -13.37 6.76 29.81
N SER A 22 -12.75 6.69 30.96
CA SER A 22 -13.38 6.16 32.16
C SER A 22 -14.49 7.06 32.73
N GLY A 23 -14.46 8.36 32.44
CA GLY A 23 -15.49 9.31 32.91
C GLY A 23 -16.82 9.13 32.15
N SER A 24 -16.78 8.88 30.86
CA SER A 24 -17.96 8.63 30.02
C SER A 24 -18.21 7.14 29.75
N GLU A 25 -17.35 6.25 30.25
CA GLU A 25 -17.36 4.80 29.95
C GLU A 25 -17.48 4.52 28.45
N LYS A 26 -16.67 5.24 27.66
CA LYS A 26 -16.67 5.16 26.21
C LYS A 26 -15.28 4.78 25.68
N LEU A 27 -15.25 3.82 24.77
CA LEU A 27 -14.08 3.51 23.97
C LEU A 27 -14.18 4.25 22.62
N PHE A 28 -13.17 5.04 22.30
CA PHE A 28 -12.99 5.64 20.98
C PHE A 28 -11.85 4.95 20.25
N ILE A 29 -12.09 4.53 19.01
CA ILE A 29 -11.10 3.87 18.16
C ILE A 29 -11.05 4.59 16.81
N ALA A 30 -9.85 4.77 16.27
CA ALA A 30 -9.66 5.38 14.95
C ALA A 30 -8.53 4.71 14.17
N ARG A 31 -8.68 4.68 12.85
CA ARG A 31 -7.70 4.20 11.89
C ARG A 31 -7.34 5.33 10.91
N ASP A 32 -6.07 5.41 10.51
CA ASP A 32 -5.59 6.46 9.62
C ASP A 32 -6.34 6.50 8.27
N ARG A 33 -6.20 7.64 7.57
CA ARG A 33 -6.99 7.98 6.36
C ARG A 33 -6.83 6.99 5.22
N LEU A 34 -5.67 6.39 5.06
CA LEU A 34 -5.36 5.48 3.95
C LEU A 34 -5.25 4.02 4.39
N GLY A 35 -5.41 3.75 5.71
CA GLY A 35 -5.38 2.43 6.27
C GLY A 35 -3.99 1.80 6.24
N VAL A 36 -2.93 2.61 6.42
CA VAL A 36 -1.56 2.12 6.50
C VAL A 36 -1.42 1.15 7.67
N LYS A 37 -2.03 1.47 8.83
CA LYS A 37 -2.10 0.53 9.94
C LYS A 37 -3.40 -0.28 9.89
N PRO A 38 -3.31 -1.62 10.07
CA PRO A 38 -4.50 -2.48 10.11
C PRO A 38 -5.26 -2.31 11.43
N LEU A 39 -6.58 -2.52 11.38
CA LEU A 39 -7.41 -2.61 12.57
C LEU A 39 -8.63 -3.48 12.30
N PHE A 40 -8.77 -4.54 13.07
CA PHE A 40 -9.89 -5.46 13.04
C PHE A 40 -10.67 -5.40 14.36
N TYR A 41 -11.95 -5.76 14.31
CA TYR A 41 -12.78 -5.85 15.50
C TYR A 41 -13.87 -6.92 15.37
N SER A 42 -14.33 -7.38 16.52
CA SER A 42 -15.50 -8.27 16.63
C SER A 42 -16.38 -7.79 17.78
N GLU A 43 -17.64 -7.56 17.47
CA GLU A 43 -18.65 -7.21 18.44
C GLU A 43 -19.27 -8.47 19.04
N GLN A 44 -19.14 -8.64 20.33
CA GLN A 44 -19.77 -9.69 21.12
C GLN A 44 -20.94 -9.11 21.89
N LYS A 45 -21.77 -9.95 22.53
CA LYS A 45 -23.03 -9.51 23.19
C LYS A 45 -22.92 -8.25 24.05
N ALA A 46 -21.84 -8.09 24.80
CA ALA A 46 -21.63 -6.95 25.71
C ALA A 46 -20.18 -6.44 25.70
N SER A 47 -19.38 -6.86 24.73
CA SER A 47 -17.97 -6.51 24.66
C SER A 47 -17.53 -6.28 23.21
N LEU A 48 -16.44 -5.54 23.05
CA LEU A 48 -15.77 -5.33 21.77
C LEU A 48 -14.35 -5.85 21.88
N ILE A 49 -13.98 -6.75 20.96
CA ILE A 49 -12.62 -7.24 20.79
C ILE A 49 -12.03 -6.48 19.61
N PHE A 50 -10.84 -5.92 19.75
CA PHE A 50 -10.16 -5.24 18.64
C PHE A 50 -8.65 -5.48 18.67
N GLY A 51 -8.02 -5.38 17.52
CA GLY A 51 -6.59 -5.59 17.37
C GLY A 51 -6.12 -5.33 15.95
N SER A 52 -4.81 -5.28 15.77
CA SER A 52 -4.20 -5.04 14.45
C SER A 52 -4.15 -6.30 13.59
N GLU A 53 -4.32 -7.50 14.16
CA GLU A 53 -4.15 -8.78 13.49
C GLU A 53 -5.37 -9.68 13.69
N LEU A 54 -5.73 -10.43 12.65
CA LEU A 54 -6.84 -11.39 12.72
C LEU A 54 -6.56 -12.48 13.77
N LYS A 55 -5.31 -12.98 13.85
CA LYS A 55 -4.92 -13.98 14.85
C LYS A 55 -5.13 -13.49 16.29
N ALA A 56 -4.95 -12.19 16.56
CA ALA A 56 -5.20 -11.62 17.88
C ALA A 56 -6.70 -11.65 18.23
N ILE A 57 -7.58 -11.36 17.27
CA ILE A 57 -9.03 -11.46 17.43
C ILE A 57 -9.44 -12.94 17.62
N LEU A 58 -8.90 -13.84 16.80
CA LEU A 58 -9.21 -15.27 16.81
C LEU A 58 -8.69 -16.00 18.07
N ALA A 59 -7.69 -15.43 18.74
CA ALA A 59 -7.20 -15.97 20.02
C ALA A 59 -8.19 -15.80 21.19
N HIS A 60 -9.19 -14.90 21.04
CA HIS A 60 -10.20 -14.69 22.06
C HIS A 60 -11.18 -15.89 22.13
N PRO A 61 -11.50 -16.46 23.30
CA PRO A 61 -12.33 -17.68 23.43
C PRO A 61 -13.72 -17.59 22.79
N ASP A 62 -14.32 -16.41 22.78
CA ASP A 62 -15.66 -16.18 22.21
C ASP A 62 -15.65 -16.02 20.69
N GLN A 63 -14.48 -15.83 20.08
CA GLN A 63 -14.35 -15.68 18.62
C GLN A 63 -13.91 -17.01 18.00
N LYS A 64 -14.76 -17.55 17.12
CA LYS A 64 -14.45 -18.79 16.40
C LYS A 64 -13.80 -18.49 15.05
N ALA A 65 -12.77 -19.25 14.69
CA ALA A 65 -12.12 -19.20 13.38
C ALA A 65 -12.98 -19.93 12.32
N VAL A 66 -14.12 -19.36 11.95
CA VAL A 66 -15.07 -19.92 11.00
C VAL A 66 -15.10 -19.06 9.75
N LEU A 67 -14.85 -19.71 8.58
CA LEU A 67 -15.12 -19.11 7.27
C LEU A 67 -16.54 -19.49 6.84
N ASP A 68 -17.37 -18.52 6.60
CA ASP A 68 -18.67 -18.70 5.97
C ASP A 68 -18.58 -18.49 4.45
N ARG A 69 -19.73 -18.42 3.79
CA ARG A 69 -19.77 -18.21 2.34
C ARG A 69 -19.11 -16.89 1.91
N GLU A 70 -19.30 -15.81 2.68
CA GLU A 70 -18.69 -14.51 2.40
C GLU A 70 -17.17 -14.59 2.57
N GLY A 71 -16.68 -15.13 3.69
CA GLY A 71 -15.25 -15.29 3.94
C GLY A 71 -14.54 -16.14 2.89
N LEU A 72 -15.17 -17.23 2.43
CA LEU A 72 -14.64 -18.04 1.33
C LEU A 72 -14.63 -17.28 0.01
N SER A 73 -15.66 -16.46 -0.25
CA SER A 73 -15.71 -15.63 -1.46
C SER A 73 -14.64 -14.51 -1.44
N GLU A 74 -14.34 -13.95 -0.27
CA GLU A 74 -13.22 -13.02 -0.10
C GLU A 74 -11.89 -13.69 -0.47
N VAL A 75 -11.58 -14.84 0.13
CA VAL A 75 -10.30 -15.53 -0.08
C VAL A 75 -10.13 -15.98 -1.53
N PHE A 76 -11.12 -16.67 -2.11
CA PHE A 76 -11.00 -17.26 -3.45
C PHE A 76 -11.39 -16.29 -4.59
N GLY A 77 -12.27 -15.32 -4.35
CA GLY A 77 -12.68 -14.34 -5.35
C GLY A 77 -11.72 -13.15 -5.42
N LEU A 78 -11.37 -12.57 -4.29
CA LEU A 78 -10.67 -11.29 -4.19
C LEU A 78 -9.21 -11.40 -3.73
N GLY A 79 -8.83 -12.48 -3.02
CA GLY A 79 -7.47 -12.61 -2.48
C GLY A 79 -6.36 -12.34 -3.53
N PRO A 80 -5.24 -11.72 -3.17
CA PRO A 80 -4.82 -11.31 -1.83
C PRO A 80 -5.48 -10.02 -1.29
N SER A 81 -6.32 -9.35 -2.08
CA SER A 81 -7.17 -8.24 -1.63
C SER A 81 -8.35 -8.77 -0.80
N ARG A 82 -9.02 -7.87 -0.11
CA ARG A 82 -10.32 -8.13 0.53
C ARG A 82 -11.19 -6.87 0.46
N THR A 83 -12.49 -7.07 0.56
CA THR A 83 -13.44 -5.95 0.58
C THR A 83 -13.16 -5.06 1.80
N PRO A 84 -12.97 -3.74 1.62
CA PRO A 84 -12.77 -2.84 2.73
C PRO A 84 -13.90 -2.93 3.76
N GLY A 85 -13.56 -3.28 5.00
CA GLY A 85 -14.51 -3.49 6.09
C GLY A 85 -14.80 -4.96 6.42
N ILE A 86 -14.36 -5.91 5.60
CA ILE A 86 -14.58 -7.35 5.84
C ILE A 86 -13.32 -7.97 6.48
N GLY A 87 -13.51 -8.65 7.62
CA GLY A 87 -12.44 -9.36 8.33
C GLY A 87 -12.30 -10.84 7.96
N VAL A 88 -12.98 -11.30 6.88
CA VAL A 88 -12.93 -12.66 6.34
C VAL A 88 -13.54 -13.74 7.23
N PHE A 89 -13.23 -13.75 8.54
CA PHE A 89 -13.82 -14.71 9.49
C PHE A 89 -15.19 -14.21 9.97
N LYS A 90 -16.12 -15.14 10.13
CA LYS A 90 -17.49 -14.84 10.56
C LYS A 90 -17.51 -14.04 11.85
N GLY A 91 -18.16 -12.87 11.84
CA GLY A 91 -18.27 -11.96 12.98
C GLY A 91 -17.05 -11.03 13.17
N VAL A 92 -15.98 -11.19 12.39
CA VAL A 92 -14.85 -10.27 12.38
C VAL A 92 -15.05 -9.23 11.28
N LYS A 93 -14.82 -7.97 11.62
CA LYS A 93 -14.86 -6.82 10.71
C LYS A 93 -13.51 -6.12 10.69
N GLU A 94 -13.21 -5.48 9.59
CA GLU A 94 -12.11 -4.52 9.51
C GLU A 94 -12.67 -3.10 9.74
N LEU A 95 -12.01 -2.27 10.53
CA LEU A 95 -12.31 -0.85 10.50
C LEU A 95 -11.73 -0.27 9.20
N ARG A 96 -12.60 0.23 8.33
CA ARG A 96 -12.19 0.77 7.02
C ARG A 96 -11.18 1.93 7.19
N PRO A 97 -10.28 2.16 6.22
CA PRO A 97 -9.49 3.39 6.17
C PRO A 97 -10.34 4.62 6.36
N ALA A 98 -9.82 5.65 7.03
CA ALA A 98 -10.53 6.90 7.30
C ALA A 98 -11.81 6.75 8.14
N HIS A 99 -11.94 5.68 8.93
CA HIS A 99 -13.07 5.49 9.83
C HIS A 99 -12.64 5.58 11.28
N ALA A 100 -13.59 6.03 12.08
CA ALA A 100 -13.54 5.98 13.52
C ALA A 100 -14.77 5.28 14.06
N MET A 101 -14.70 4.83 15.30
CA MET A 101 -15.83 4.23 16.00
C MET A 101 -15.81 4.55 17.48
N THR A 102 -17.01 4.53 18.07
CA THR A 102 -17.17 4.53 19.54
C THR A 102 -17.95 3.31 19.97
N PHE A 103 -17.58 2.77 21.13
CA PHE A 103 -18.31 1.70 21.79
C PHE A 103 -18.59 2.11 23.24
N SER A 104 -19.85 1.98 23.67
CA SER A 104 -20.32 2.31 25.01
C SER A 104 -21.53 1.45 25.37
N LYS A 105 -22.19 1.73 26.48
CA LYS A 105 -23.47 1.11 26.86
C LYS A 105 -24.60 1.35 25.83
N GLU A 106 -24.46 2.38 24.98
CA GLU A 106 -25.39 2.69 23.90
C GLU A 106 -25.15 1.85 22.63
N GLY A 107 -24.09 1.04 22.62
CA GLY A 107 -23.67 0.20 21.50
C GLY A 107 -22.51 0.75 20.70
N LEU A 108 -22.32 0.16 19.50
CA LEU A 108 -21.26 0.49 18.57
C LEU A 108 -21.75 1.50 17.54
N LYS A 109 -20.97 2.56 17.34
CA LYS A 109 -21.17 3.56 16.32
C LYS A 109 -19.92 3.64 15.45
N VAL A 110 -20.04 3.52 14.10
CA VAL A 110 -18.93 3.61 13.15
C VAL A 110 -19.24 4.70 12.14
N TRP A 111 -18.26 5.57 11.83
CA TRP A 111 -18.42 6.61 10.82
C TRP A 111 -17.13 6.86 10.05
N ARG A 112 -17.26 7.36 8.82
CA ARG A 112 -16.14 7.83 8.02
C ARG A 112 -15.86 9.30 8.35
N TYR A 113 -14.63 9.63 8.75
CA TYR A 113 -14.22 10.99 9.07
C TYR A 113 -13.49 11.69 7.92
N TRP A 114 -13.05 10.95 6.90
CA TRP A 114 -12.36 11.52 5.74
C TRP A 114 -12.65 10.74 4.46
N ASN A 115 -12.65 11.44 3.32
CA ASN A 115 -12.61 10.89 1.96
C ASN A 115 -11.95 11.91 1.04
N VAL A 116 -11.41 11.47 -0.09
CA VAL A 116 -10.98 12.37 -1.17
C VAL A 116 -12.19 13.16 -1.68
N GLN A 117 -11.96 14.41 -2.06
CA GLN A 117 -13.00 15.29 -2.58
C GLN A 117 -12.64 15.76 -3.97
N SER A 118 -13.55 15.58 -4.92
CA SER A 118 -13.36 16.04 -6.29
C SER A 118 -13.65 17.52 -6.42
N ARG A 119 -12.70 18.25 -6.98
CA ARG A 119 -12.74 19.70 -7.20
C ARG A 119 -12.06 20.03 -8.52
N ASN A 120 -12.42 21.17 -9.12
CA ASN A 120 -11.68 21.70 -10.24
C ASN A 120 -10.25 22.03 -9.80
N HIS A 121 -9.28 21.62 -10.59
CA HIS A 121 -7.87 21.99 -10.40
C HIS A 121 -7.65 23.38 -11.03
N LEU A 122 -7.28 24.35 -10.21
CA LEU A 122 -7.17 25.74 -10.64
C LEU A 122 -5.71 26.21 -10.80
N ASP A 123 -4.76 25.45 -10.24
CA ASP A 123 -3.35 25.79 -10.30
C ASP A 123 -2.81 25.61 -11.73
N SER A 124 -1.96 26.52 -12.17
CA SER A 124 -1.19 26.39 -13.40
C SER A 124 -0.25 25.18 -13.32
N PHE A 125 0.33 24.79 -14.45
CA PHE A 125 1.28 23.68 -14.47
C PHE A 125 2.48 23.92 -13.53
N ASP A 126 3.08 25.11 -13.56
CA ASP A 126 4.25 25.42 -12.73
C ASP A 126 3.91 25.50 -11.23
N GLU A 127 2.74 26.01 -10.87
CA GLU A 127 2.25 25.98 -9.49
C GLU A 127 2.00 24.54 -9.03
N THR A 128 1.43 23.70 -9.91
CA THR A 128 1.21 22.28 -9.64
C THR A 128 2.52 21.53 -9.41
N VAL A 129 3.53 21.76 -10.26
CA VAL A 129 4.90 21.22 -10.10
C VAL A 129 5.49 21.62 -8.74
N SER A 130 5.43 22.92 -8.43
CA SER A 130 5.96 23.45 -7.18
C SER A 130 5.26 22.87 -5.97
N ARG A 131 3.93 22.74 -6.02
CA ARG A 131 3.11 22.21 -4.92
C ARG A 131 3.34 20.71 -4.71
N VAL A 132 3.45 19.91 -5.77
CA VAL A 132 3.79 18.49 -5.69
C VAL A 132 5.17 18.32 -5.07
N GLY A 133 6.18 19.08 -5.55
CA GLY A 133 7.53 19.04 -5.00
C GLY A 133 7.58 19.37 -3.51
N PHE A 134 6.85 20.43 -3.10
CA PHE A 134 6.73 20.79 -1.69
C PHE A 134 6.10 19.68 -0.85
N LEU A 135 4.96 19.12 -1.29
CA LEU A 135 4.23 18.11 -0.54
C LEU A 135 5.02 16.82 -0.40
N VAL A 136 5.72 16.38 -1.46
CA VAL A 136 6.59 15.19 -1.42
C VAL A 136 7.76 15.41 -0.46
N ASN A 137 8.42 16.56 -0.54
CA ASN A 137 9.53 16.91 0.35
C ASN A 137 9.07 16.95 1.83
N ASP A 138 7.97 17.65 2.12
CA ASP A 138 7.42 17.78 3.47
C ASP A 138 6.98 16.42 4.05
N ALA A 139 6.31 15.59 3.23
CA ALA A 139 5.89 14.24 3.63
C ALA A 139 7.07 13.34 4.01
N VAL A 140 8.15 13.35 3.21
CA VAL A 140 9.36 12.59 3.54
C VAL A 140 10.02 13.14 4.80
N THR A 141 10.23 14.44 4.88
CA THR A 141 10.92 15.08 6.00
C THR A 141 10.20 14.84 7.32
N ARG A 142 8.87 14.95 7.36
CA ARG A 142 8.09 14.66 8.56
C ARG A 142 8.24 13.21 9.03
N GLN A 143 8.39 12.26 8.11
CA GLN A 143 8.52 10.85 8.44
C GLN A 143 9.96 10.43 8.81
N LEU A 144 10.94 11.34 8.75
CA LEU A 144 12.29 11.12 9.27
C LEU A 144 12.40 11.37 10.79
N VAL A 145 11.39 11.95 11.42
CA VAL A 145 11.37 12.16 12.87
C VAL A 145 11.31 10.80 13.58
N SER A 146 12.35 10.46 14.33
CA SER A 146 12.49 9.17 15.00
C SER A 146 13.49 9.25 16.12
N ASP A 147 13.25 8.51 17.22
CA ASP A 147 14.16 8.34 18.35
C ASP A 147 15.17 7.19 18.12
N VAL A 148 15.03 6.49 16.99
CA VAL A 148 15.87 5.34 16.61
C VAL A 148 16.42 5.52 15.18
N PRO A 149 17.50 4.79 14.79
CA PRO A 149 18.04 4.89 13.45
C PRO A 149 17.01 4.60 12.35
N VAL A 150 17.03 5.46 11.31
CA VAL A 150 16.13 5.38 10.14
C VAL A 150 16.95 5.03 8.91
N CYS A 151 16.42 4.14 8.07
CA CYS A 151 16.96 3.82 6.76
C CYS A 151 15.90 4.03 5.65
N THR A 152 16.31 3.88 4.38
CA THR A 152 15.38 3.88 3.24
C THR A 152 15.53 2.63 2.39
N PHE A 153 14.43 2.21 1.77
CA PHE A 153 14.44 1.14 0.76
C PHE A 153 14.74 1.78 -0.60
N LEU A 154 15.77 1.28 -1.27
CA LEU A 154 16.26 1.84 -2.53
C LEU A 154 16.26 0.77 -3.63
N SER A 155 15.39 0.91 -4.62
CA SER A 155 15.33 0.06 -5.82
C SER A 155 15.86 0.76 -7.08
N GLY A 156 16.38 1.98 -6.96
CA GLY A 156 16.76 2.79 -8.12
C GLY A 156 15.57 3.22 -9.02
N GLY A 157 14.34 2.97 -8.60
CA GLY A 157 13.11 3.50 -9.21
C GLY A 157 12.83 4.93 -8.76
N LEU A 158 11.98 5.66 -9.49
CA LEU A 158 11.67 7.07 -9.23
C LEU A 158 11.29 7.34 -7.77
N ASP A 159 10.39 6.55 -7.23
CA ASP A 159 9.75 6.78 -5.92
C ASP A 159 10.71 6.55 -4.76
N SER A 160 11.41 5.42 -4.76
CA SER A 160 12.43 5.09 -3.75
C SER A 160 13.62 6.05 -3.83
N SER A 161 14.01 6.46 -5.03
CA SER A 161 15.08 7.43 -5.26
C SER A 161 14.70 8.82 -4.73
N ALA A 162 13.45 9.26 -4.93
CA ALA A 162 12.96 10.53 -4.39
C ALA A 162 13.03 10.57 -2.86
N ILE A 163 12.55 9.52 -2.20
CA ILE A 163 12.61 9.40 -0.74
C ILE A 163 14.07 9.42 -0.27
N THR A 164 14.94 8.61 -0.89
CA THR A 164 16.36 8.53 -0.53
C THR A 164 17.07 9.87 -0.71
N ALA A 165 16.85 10.56 -1.82
CA ALA A 165 17.47 11.86 -2.09
C ALA A 165 17.07 12.93 -1.06
N ILE A 166 15.77 13.01 -0.74
CA ILE A 166 15.25 13.97 0.24
C ILE A 166 15.75 13.62 1.64
N ALA A 167 15.74 12.34 2.01
CA ALA A 167 16.21 11.88 3.31
C ALA A 167 17.71 12.12 3.47
N ALA A 168 18.54 11.83 2.46
CA ALA A 168 19.97 12.07 2.50
C ALA A 168 20.31 13.54 2.68
N LYS A 169 19.64 14.44 1.94
CA LYS A 169 19.80 15.89 2.11
C LYS A 169 19.38 16.39 3.50
N ALA A 170 18.31 15.80 4.06
CA ALA A 170 17.88 16.12 5.41
C ALA A 170 18.91 15.67 6.45
N PHE A 171 19.48 14.47 6.32
CA PHE A 171 20.52 13.94 7.19
C PHE A 171 21.80 14.79 7.14
N GLU A 172 22.22 15.18 5.93
CA GLU A 172 23.38 16.07 5.73
C GLU A 172 23.16 17.41 6.45
N LYS A 173 21.99 18.04 6.25
CA LYS A 173 21.62 19.31 6.87
C LYS A 173 21.60 19.24 8.40
N GLU A 174 21.20 18.10 8.96
CA GLU A 174 21.10 17.87 10.40
C GLU A 174 22.39 17.30 11.01
N GLY A 175 23.41 17.01 10.20
CA GLY A 175 24.69 16.44 10.66
C GLY A 175 24.56 15.02 11.23
N LYS A 176 23.58 14.24 10.75
CA LYS A 176 23.28 12.87 11.22
C LYS A 176 24.21 11.78 10.64
N GLY A 177 25.19 12.17 9.81
CA GLY A 177 26.02 11.22 9.08
C GLY A 177 25.34 10.71 7.80
N PRO A 178 25.95 9.73 7.09
CA PRO A 178 25.39 9.21 5.85
C PRO A 178 24.11 8.44 6.09
N LEU A 179 23.14 8.59 5.18
CA LEU A 179 21.92 7.80 5.20
C LEU A 179 22.22 6.35 4.81
N HIS A 180 21.66 5.40 5.54
CA HIS A 180 21.72 3.99 5.18
C HIS A 180 20.55 3.62 4.26
N THR A 181 20.87 2.88 3.19
CA THR A 181 19.88 2.43 2.20
C THR A 181 19.95 0.92 2.03
N PHE A 182 18.82 0.28 1.76
CA PHE A 182 18.72 -1.16 1.59
C PHE A 182 18.05 -1.53 0.29
N SER A 183 18.59 -2.56 -0.39
CA SER A 183 17.92 -3.20 -1.53
C SER A 183 17.91 -4.71 -1.38
N ILE A 184 16.92 -5.35 -2.00
CA ILE A 184 16.85 -6.80 -2.14
C ILE A 184 17.12 -7.18 -3.59
N ASP A 185 17.87 -8.25 -3.80
CA ASP A 185 18.05 -8.90 -5.09
C ASP A 185 17.91 -10.41 -4.92
N TYR A 186 17.75 -11.13 -6.01
CA TYR A 186 17.58 -12.59 -6.01
C TYR A 186 18.86 -13.26 -6.48
N GLU A 187 19.18 -14.40 -5.88
CA GLU A 187 20.33 -15.23 -6.28
C GLU A 187 20.28 -15.51 -7.79
N ASP A 188 21.42 -15.35 -8.48
CA ASP A 188 21.58 -15.54 -9.91
C ASP A 188 20.71 -14.62 -10.79
N ASN A 189 20.15 -13.53 -10.25
CA ASN A 189 19.34 -12.60 -11.05
C ASN A 189 20.11 -12.03 -12.25
N ASP A 190 21.41 -11.79 -12.11
CA ASP A 190 22.31 -11.34 -13.18
C ASP A 190 22.40 -12.34 -14.36
N LYS A 191 22.31 -13.65 -14.08
CA LYS A 191 22.39 -14.73 -15.09
C LYS A 191 21.04 -14.98 -15.77
N PHE A 192 19.93 -14.84 -15.03
CA PHE A 192 18.58 -15.18 -15.52
C PHE A 192 17.76 -13.95 -15.90
N PHE A 193 18.27 -12.75 -15.67
CA PHE A 193 17.60 -11.52 -16.05
C PHE A 193 17.38 -11.48 -17.56
N LYS A 194 16.11 -11.35 -17.96
CA LYS A 194 15.74 -11.11 -19.36
C LYS A 194 15.07 -9.74 -19.45
N ALA A 195 15.74 -8.82 -20.15
CA ALA A 195 15.15 -7.54 -20.45
C ALA A 195 13.81 -7.72 -21.19
N ASN A 196 12.80 -6.97 -20.79
CA ASN A 196 11.50 -6.95 -21.44
C ASN A 196 10.99 -5.50 -21.52
N GLU A 197 9.86 -5.32 -22.17
CA GLU A 197 9.27 -3.98 -22.38
C GLU A 197 9.07 -3.18 -21.08
N PHE A 198 8.87 -3.87 -19.96
CA PHE A 198 8.60 -3.27 -18.64
C PHE A 198 9.83 -3.15 -17.76
N GLN A 199 10.88 -3.94 -18.04
CA GLN A 199 12.14 -3.97 -17.29
C GLN A 199 13.30 -4.10 -18.27
N PRO A 200 13.73 -3.00 -18.89
CA PRO A 200 14.82 -3.02 -19.87
C PRO A 200 16.20 -3.23 -19.24
N ASN A 201 16.35 -2.96 -17.93
CA ASN A 201 17.63 -3.03 -17.22
C ASN A 201 17.42 -3.55 -15.79
N SER A 202 18.46 -4.17 -15.21
CA SER A 202 18.50 -4.51 -13.78
C SER A 202 18.49 -3.26 -12.91
N ASP A 203 18.17 -3.40 -11.61
CA ASP A 203 18.09 -2.28 -10.66
C ASP A 203 19.48 -1.81 -10.18
N ALA A 204 20.46 -2.71 -10.14
CA ALA A 204 21.78 -2.46 -9.55
C ALA A 204 22.49 -1.19 -10.07
N PRO A 205 22.59 -0.92 -11.38
CA PRO A 205 23.27 0.30 -11.86
C PRO A 205 22.59 1.60 -11.42
N TRP A 206 21.29 1.56 -11.18
CA TRP A 206 20.53 2.74 -10.75
C TRP A 206 20.64 2.98 -9.26
N ILE A 207 20.76 1.90 -8.49
CA ILE A 207 21.08 1.93 -7.07
C ILE A 207 22.48 2.55 -6.88
N ASP A 208 23.46 2.07 -7.64
CA ASP A 208 24.84 2.58 -7.57
C ASP A 208 24.89 4.09 -7.89
N LYS A 209 24.21 4.54 -8.95
CA LYS A 209 24.09 5.97 -9.26
C LYS A 209 23.50 6.80 -8.12
N MET A 210 22.48 6.30 -7.45
CA MET A 210 21.87 6.99 -6.30
C MET A 210 22.82 7.01 -5.11
N THR A 211 23.49 5.91 -4.85
CA THR A 211 24.48 5.78 -3.77
C THR A 211 25.62 6.77 -3.96
N ASP A 212 26.16 6.86 -5.18
CA ASP A 212 27.24 7.79 -5.52
C ASP A 212 26.80 9.25 -5.45
N ALA A 213 25.59 9.55 -5.96
CA ALA A 213 25.07 10.94 -6.00
C ALA A 213 24.78 11.50 -4.60
N PHE A 214 24.35 10.67 -3.66
CA PHE A 214 23.93 11.07 -2.31
C PHE A 214 24.83 10.54 -1.20
N GLN A 215 25.97 9.90 -1.55
CA GLN A 215 26.97 9.36 -0.61
C GLN A 215 26.33 8.53 0.51
N THR A 216 25.37 7.66 0.15
CA THR A 216 24.68 6.80 1.11
C THR A 216 25.48 5.54 1.40
N VAL A 217 25.28 4.95 2.58
CA VAL A 217 25.82 3.62 2.90
C VAL A 217 24.80 2.59 2.45
N HIS A 218 25.09 1.92 1.32
CA HIS A 218 24.14 0.97 0.73
C HIS A 218 24.40 -0.47 1.16
N HIS A 219 23.32 -1.15 1.58
CA HIS A 219 23.29 -2.56 1.96
C HIS A 219 22.50 -3.35 0.92
N ARG A 220 23.17 -4.25 0.22
CA ARG A 220 22.56 -5.14 -0.78
C ARG A 220 22.31 -6.51 -0.15
N SER A 221 21.05 -6.91 -0.04
CA SER A 221 20.61 -8.20 0.48
C SER A 221 20.23 -9.12 -0.68
N ILE A 222 20.81 -10.32 -0.73
CA ILE A 222 20.55 -11.31 -1.78
C ILE A 222 19.82 -12.50 -1.15
N ILE A 223 18.59 -12.77 -1.59
CA ILE A 223 17.80 -13.90 -1.12
C ILE A 223 17.99 -15.10 -2.05
N THR A 224 18.22 -16.28 -1.48
CA THR A 224 18.31 -17.53 -2.22
C THR A 224 16.93 -18.11 -2.53
N GLN A 225 16.83 -19.01 -3.53
CA GLN A 225 15.59 -19.71 -3.83
C GLN A 225 15.11 -20.55 -2.65
N GLN A 226 16.01 -21.19 -1.91
CA GLN A 226 15.66 -21.98 -0.73
C GLN A 226 15.06 -21.10 0.36
N GLN A 227 15.67 -19.94 0.65
CA GLN A 227 15.11 -19.00 1.62
C GLN A 227 13.71 -18.52 1.23
N LEU A 228 13.45 -18.26 -0.06
CA LEU A 228 12.11 -17.90 -0.52
C LEU A 228 11.05 -18.97 -0.16
N VAL A 229 11.40 -20.25 -0.34
CA VAL A 229 10.52 -21.38 0.00
C VAL A 229 10.36 -21.50 1.51
N ASP A 230 11.45 -21.40 2.26
CA ASP A 230 11.44 -21.55 3.72
C ASP A 230 10.56 -20.50 4.41
N TYR A 231 10.52 -19.30 3.87
CA TYR A 231 9.71 -18.19 4.41
C TYR A 231 8.24 -18.18 3.96
N LEU A 232 7.80 -19.06 3.05
CA LEU A 232 6.42 -19.06 2.56
C LEU A 232 5.39 -19.29 3.68
N THR A 233 5.62 -20.29 4.52
CA THR A 233 4.70 -20.62 5.63
C THR A 233 4.64 -19.48 6.63
N GLU A 234 5.79 -18.97 7.06
CA GLU A 234 5.84 -17.86 8.01
C GLU A 234 5.17 -16.59 7.46
N ALA A 235 5.33 -16.28 6.17
CA ALA A 235 4.66 -15.14 5.55
C ALA A 235 3.13 -15.26 5.60
N VAL A 236 2.57 -16.46 5.40
CA VAL A 236 1.12 -16.71 5.56
C VAL A 236 0.69 -16.56 7.02
N GLU A 237 1.46 -17.10 7.96
CA GLU A 237 1.19 -16.97 9.40
C GLU A 237 1.24 -15.53 9.88
N VAL A 238 2.22 -14.75 9.40
CA VAL A 238 2.34 -13.33 9.71
C VAL A 238 1.15 -12.56 9.15
N ARG A 239 0.67 -12.89 7.95
CA ARG A 239 -0.43 -12.20 7.30
C ARG A 239 -1.82 -12.63 7.78
N ASP A 240 -1.95 -13.79 8.42
CA ASP A 240 -3.21 -14.44 8.83
C ASP A 240 -4.07 -14.97 7.65
N LEU A 241 -3.72 -14.66 6.40
CA LEU A 241 -4.47 -15.02 5.19
C LEU A 241 -3.49 -15.31 4.03
N PRO A 242 -3.93 -16.08 3.02
CA PRO A 242 -3.14 -16.23 1.79
C PRO A 242 -2.81 -14.87 1.15
N GLY A 243 -1.55 -14.67 0.82
CA GLY A 243 -1.04 -13.42 0.29
C GLY A 243 -0.48 -13.54 -1.14
N MET A 244 0.66 -12.87 -1.38
CA MET A 244 1.34 -12.81 -2.68
C MET A 244 2.52 -13.79 -2.79
N ALA A 245 2.45 -14.92 -2.08
CA ALA A 245 3.42 -16.02 -2.10
C ALA A 245 4.88 -15.51 -1.95
N ASP A 246 5.69 -15.69 -3.00
CA ASP A 246 7.11 -15.34 -3.07
C ASP A 246 7.40 -13.86 -2.76
N ILE A 247 6.48 -12.96 -3.13
CA ILE A 247 6.63 -11.53 -2.86
C ILE A 247 6.50 -11.24 -1.37
N ASP A 248 5.63 -11.93 -0.67
CA ASP A 248 5.47 -11.79 0.78
C ASP A 248 6.65 -12.42 1.53
N SER A 249 7.09 -13.62 1.13
CA SER A 249 8.24 -14.28 1.77
C SER A 249 9.55 -13.49 1.57
N SER A 250 9.79 -12.98 0.37
CA SER A 250 10.97 -12.13 0.11
C SER A 250 10.94 -10.84 0.91
N LEU A 251 9.77 -10.21 1.04
CA LEU A 251 9.62 -8.98 1.82
C LEU A 251 9.80 -9.23 3.32
N LEU A 252 9.25 -10.32 3.87
CA LEU A 252 9.45 -10.68 5.28
C LEU A 252 10.92 -10.94 5.59
N TRP A 253 11.58 -11.74 4.75
CA TRP A 253 13.01 -12.00 4.89
C TRP A 253 13.82 -10.69 4.83
N PHE A 254 13.55 -9.84 3.85
CA PHE A 254 14.24 -8.56 3.69
C PHE A 254 14.04 -7.64 4.90
N CYS A 255 12.83 -7.56 5.44
CA CYS A 255 12.57 -6.79 6.65
C CYS A 255 13.34 -7.35 7.87
N LYS A 256 13.50 -8.66 7.98
CA LYS A 256 14.31 -9.28 9.03
C LYS A 256 15.81 -8.96 8.87
N GLU A 257 16.31 -8.89 7.63
CA GLU A 257 17.69 -8.46 7.38
C GLU A 257 17.92 -7.01 7.83
N ILE A 258 17.02 -6.10 7.45
CA ILE A 258 17.09 -4.68 7.87
C ILE A 258 17.00 -4.54 9.39
N LYS A 259 16.14 -5.34 10.03
CA LYS A 259 15.89 -5.27 11.47
C LYS A 259 17.11 -5.57 12.33
N LYS A 260 18.13 -6.21 11.79
CA LYS A 260 19.38 -6.47 12.51
C LYS A 260 20.04 -5.16 12.98
N ASP A 261 19.91 -4.09 12.19
CA ASP A 261 20.62 -2.82 12.42
C ASP A 261 19.66 -1.62 12.54
N PHE A 262 18.45 -1.70 11.98
CA PHE A 262 17.49 -0.59 11.91
C PHE A 262 16.10 -1.00 12.42
N VAL A 263 15.37 -0.02 12.94
CA VAL A 263 14.02 -0.21 13.50
C VAL A 263 12.96 0.47 12.66
N VAL A 264 13.35 1.50 11.90
CA VAL A 264 12.45 2.29 11.03
C VAL A 264 13.03 2.35 9.62
N GLY A 265 12.17 2.10 8.63
CA GLY A 265 12.51 2.24 7.22
C GLY A 265 11.46 3.05 6.44
N LEU A 266 11.88 3.83 5.44
CA LEU A 266 10.98 4.52 4.53
C LEU A 266 10.92 3.80 3.19
N SER A 267 9.70 3.67 2.64
CA SER A 267 9.44 2.93 1.40
C SER A 267 8.59 3.74 0.42
N GLY A 268 8.78 3.50 -0.88
CA GLY A 268 8.17 4.24 -1.99
C GLY A 268 6.78 3.79 -2.41
N GLU A 269 6.10 2.94 -1.63
CA GLU A 269 4.72 2.55 -1.94
C GLU A 269 3.78 3.77 -2.01
N CYS A 270 2.66 3.59 -2.67
CA CYS A 270 1.58 4.55 -2.91
C CYS A 270 1.83 5.56 -4.05
N ALA A 271 3.06 5.77 -4.50
CA ALA A 271 3.33 6.71 -5.59
C ALA A 271 2.68 6.29 -6.92
N ASP A 272 2.74 5.01 -7.27
CA ASP A 272 2.11 4.50 -8.50
C ASP A 272 0.58 4.61 -8.46
N GLU A 273 -0.01 4.39 -7.30
CA GLU A 273 -1.45 4.41 -7.06
C GLU A 273 -2.03 5.81 -7.20
N ILE A 274 -1.34 6.83 -6.70
CA ILE A 274 -1.85 8.21 -6.70
C ILE A 274 -1.47 8.99 -7.95
N PHE A 275 -0.30 8.72 -8.56
CA PHE A 275 0.17 9.40 -9.77
C PHE A 275 -0.12 8.65 -11.08
N GLY A 276 -0.74 7.48 -11.03
CA GLY A 276 -1.08 6.70 -12.22
C GLY A 276 0.10 6.00 -12.86
N GLY A 277 0.98 5.37 -12.08
CA GLY A 277 2.18 4.71 -12.57
C GLY A 277 1.97 3.31 -13.15
N TYR A 278 0.79 2.72 -13.04
CA TYR A 278 0.51 1.37 -13.52
C TYR A 278 -0.02 1.35 -14.96
N PRO A 279 0.22 0.27 -15.74
CA PRO A 279 -0.21 0.17 -17.13
C PRO A 279 -1.72 0.36 -17.35
N TRP A 280 -2.56 -0.07 -16.41
CA TRP A 280 -4.02 0.05 -16.56
C TRP A 280 -4.55 1.49 -16.53
N PHE A 281 -3.77 2.46 -16.04
CA PHE A 281 -4.12 3.87 -16.18
C PHE A 281 -3.93 4.41 -17.60
N HIS A 282 -3.13 3.71 -18.42
CA HIS A 282 -2.67 4.17 -19.73
C HIS A 282 -3.33 3.42 -20.90
N ARG A 283 -3.91 2.23 -20.64
CA ARG A 283 -4.48 1.38 -21.69
C ARG A 283 -5.97 1.64 -21.85
N PRO A 284 -6.46 2.05 -23.03
CA PRO A 284 -7.88 2.31 -23.26
C PRO A 284 -8.78 1.13 -22.91
N GLN A 285 -8.31 -0.12 -23.20
CA GLN A 285 -9.08 -1.32 -22.88
C GLN A 285 -9.30 -1.49 -21.36
N ASP A 286 -8.32 -1.16 -20.52
CA ASP A 286 -8.44 -1.31 -19.08
C ASP A 286 -9.41 -0.26 -18.48
N LEU A 287 -9.60 0.88 -19.15
CA LEU A 287 -10.59 1.89 -18.79
C LEU A 287 -12.02 1.50 -19.20
N SER A 288 -12.17 0.60 -20.17
CA SER A 288 -13.48 0.16 -20.68
C SER A 288 -13.99 -1.14 -20.04
N GLU A 289 -13.14 -1.90 -19.33
CA GLU A 289 -13.53 -3.14 -18.67
C GLU A 289 -14.25 -2.86 -17.34
N ASP A 290 -15.42 -3.52 -17.12
CA ASP A 290 -16.16 -3.50 -15.86
C ASP A 290 -15.60 -4.52 -14.87
N ALA A 291 -14.32 -4.41 -14.54
CA ALA A 291 -13.62 -5.32 -13.65
C ALA A 291 -12.40 -4.64 -12.99
N PHE A 292 -11.91 -5.22 -11.90
CA PHE A 292 -10.64 -4.82 -11.32
C PHE A 292 -9.47 -5.15 -12.27
N PRO A 293 -8.71 -4.18 -12.78
CA PRO A 293 -7.67 -4.43 -13.81
C PRO A 293 -6.56 -5.40 -13.38
N TRP A 294 -6.33 -5.54 -12.08
CA TRP A 294 -5.32 -6.42 -11.49
C TRP A 294 -5.85 -7.82 -11.12
N MET A 295 -7.17 -8.08 -11.24
CA MET A 295 -7.80 -9.34 -10.85
C MET A 295 -8.26 -10.17 -12.06
N ARG A 296 -7.30 -10.65 -12.87
CA ARG A 296 -7.62 -11.35 -14.14
C ARG A 296 -7.73 -12.87 -14.02
N SER A 297 -7.58 -13.46 -12.82
CA SER A 297 -7.45 -14.92 -12.65
C SER A 297 -8.57 -15.55 -11.82
N THR A 298 -9.77 -14.97 -11.75
CA THR A 298 -10.88 -15.51 -10.95
C THR A 298 -11.27 -16.91 -11.38
N ASP A 299 -11.26 -17.22 -12.70
CA ASP A 299 -11.56 -18.57 -13.22
C ASP A 299 -10.53 -19.60 -12.77
N ALA A 300 -9.25 -19.28 -12.79
CA ALA A 300 -8.21 -20.18 -12.32
C ALA A 300 -8.37 -20.51 -10.82
N ARG A 301 -8.77 -19.54 -10.02
CA ARG A 301 -9.03 -19.74 -8.58
C ARG A 301 -10.30 -20.56 -8.34
N MET A 302 -11.35 -20.36 -9.13
CA MET A 302 -12.55 -21.21 -9.09
C MET A 302 -12.23 -22.67 -9.29
N ASN A 303 -11.28 -23.00 -10.19
CA ASN A 303 -10.88 -24.38 -10.48
C ASN A 303 -10.14 -25.05 -9.32
N LEU A 304 -9.67 -24.31 -8.32
CA LEU A 304 -9.12 -24.87 -7.07
C LEU A 304 -10.21 -25.39 -6.13
N LEU A 305 -11.46 -24.98 -6.33
CA LEU A 305 -12.59 -25.37 -5.52
C LEU A 305 -13.24 -26.65 -6.07
N ARG A 306 -13.77 -27.50 -5.17
CA ARG A 306 -14.65 -28.60 -5.54
C ARG A 306 -15.88 -28.07 -6.31
N THR A 307 -16.39 -28.83 -7.25
CA THR A 307 -17.48 -28.44 -8.14
C THR A 307 -18.76 -27.97 -7.41
N ASP A 308 -19.07 -28.62 -6.26
CA ASP A 308 -20.22 -28.25 -5.43
C ASP A 308 -20.05 -26.85 -4.75
N TRP A 309 -18.81 -26.43 -4.49
CA TRP A 309 -18.52 -25.11 -3.97
C TRP A 309 -18.45 -24.02 -5.05
N GLN A 310 -18.03 -24.37 -6.27
CA GLN A 310 -17.99 -23.42 -7.39
C GLN A 310 -19.37 -22.77 -7.65
N SER A 311 -20.41 -23.62 -7.67
CA SER A 311 -21.78 -23.15 -7.87
C SER A 311 -22.34 -22.36 -6.67
N LYS A 312 -21.98 -22.77 -5.44
CA LYS A 312 -22.46 -22.13 -4.21
C LYS A 312 -21.87 -20.73 -4.00
N LEU A 313 -20.59 -20.52 -4.34
CA LEU A 313 -19.91 -19.25 -4.09
C LEU A 313 -20.21 -18.20 -5.15
N ASN A 314 -20.38 -18.58 -6.43
CA ASN A 314 -20.59 -17.68 -7.56
C ASN A 314 -19.56 -16.50 -7.57
N LEU A 315 -18.26 -16.85 -7.55
CA LEU A 315 -17.19 -15.87 -7.34
C LEU A 315 -17.18 -14.74 -8.36
N LYS A 316 -17.56 -15.00 -9.61
CA LYS A 316 -17.61 -13.94 -10.65
C LYS A 316 -18.59 -12.85 -10.28
N GLU A 317 -19.80 -13.23 -9.86
CA GLU A 317 -20.84 -12.28 -9.47
C GLU A 317 -20.44 -11.56 -8.17
N TYR A 318 -19.82 -12.28 -7.23
CA TYR A 318 -19.30 -11.68 -6.01
C TYR A 318 -18.29 -10.56 -6.31
N VAL A 319 -17.27 -10.84 -7.11
CA VAL A 319 -16.23 -9.88 -7.51
C VAL A 319 -16.84 -8.69 -8.24
N LYS A 320 -17.76 -8.95 -9.20
CA LYS A 320 -18.47 -7.89 -9.94
C LYS A 320 -19.28 -6.99 -9.03
N THR A 321 -19.99 -7.56 -8.06
CA THR A 321 -20.78 -6.80 -7.09
C THR A 321 -19.89 -5.86 -6.27
N ARG A 322 -18.78 -6.35 -5.75
CA ARG A 322 -17.83 -5.52 -4.96
C ARG A 322 -17.21 -4.40 -5.79
N TYR A 323 -16.89 -4.69 -7.04
CA TYR A 323 -16.44 -3.67 -8.00
C TYR A 323 -17.50 -2.57 -8.17
N GLN A 324 -18.73 -2.93 -8.50
CA GLN A 324 -19.81 -1.98 -8.74
C GLN A 324 -20.20 -1.16 -7.50
N GLU A 325 -20.20 -1.77 -6.32
CA GLU A 325 -20.42 -1.07 -5.06
C GLU A 325 -19.36 0.02 -4.83
N THR A 326 -18.10 -0.29 -5.11
CA THR A 326 -17.00 0.69 -4.98
C THR A 326 -17.12 1.83 -5.99
N LEU A 327 -17.54 1.55 -7.23
CA LEU A 327 -17.76 2.62 -8.22
C LEU A 327 -18.82 3.62 -7.75
N LYS A 328 -19.88 3.16 -7.07
CA LYS A 328 -20.94 4.03 -6.52
C LYS A 328 -20.43 4.95 -5.38
N GLU A 329 -19.38 4.56 -4.68
CA GLU A 329 -18.77 5.37 -3.64
C GLU A 329 -17.81 6.44 -4.18
N THR A 330 -17.44 6.39 -5.48
CA THR A 330 -16.46 7.30 -6.07
C THR A 330 -16.95 8.75 -6.03
N PRO A 331 -16.18 9.68 -5.43
CA PRO A 331 -16.52 11.10 -5.50
C PRO A 331 -16.26 11.62 -6.93
N LEU A 332 -17.27 11.65 -7.78
CA LEU A 332 -17.18 12.20 -9.14
C LEU A 332 -17.20 13.72 -9.13
N LEU A 333 -16.72 14.34 -10.21
CA LEU A 333 -16.77 15.78 -10.41
C LEU A 333 -17.85 16.12 -11.41
N ASP A 334 -18.75 17.02 -11.05
CA ASP A 334 -19.82 17.47 -11.93
C ASP A 334 -19.26 18.11 -13.20
N GLY A 335 -19.77 17.68 -14.36
CA GLY A 335 -19.38 18.22 -15.67
C GLY A 335 -18.05 17.65 -16.24
N GLU A 336 -17.39 16.71 -15.57
CA GLU A 336 -16.23 16.03 -16.17
C GLU A 336 -16.65 15.10 -17.32
N SER A 337 -15.73 14.84 -18.25
CA SER A 337 -15.98 13.90 -19.36
C SER A 337 -16.11 12.46 -18.86
N GLU A 338 -16.78 11.61 -19.63
CA GLU A 338 -16.91 10.18 -19.31
C GLU A 338 -15.56 9.52 -19.11
N THR A 339 -14.55 9.89 -19.91
CA THR A 339 -13.20 9.34 -19.80
C THR A 339 -12.53 9.76 -18.47
N GLU A 340 -12.67 11.01 -18.06
CA GLU A 340 -12.13 11.49 -16.79
C GLU A 340 -12.87 10.87 -15.60
N SER A 341 -14.19 10.74 -15.67
CA SER A 341 -14.98 10.02 -14.67
C SER A 341 -14.51 8.57 -14.49
N LYS A 342 -14.27 7.84 -15.58
CA LYS A 342 -13.74 6.48 -15.55
C LYS A 342 -12.32 6.41 -14.95
N ARG A 343 -11.44 7.37 -15.30
CA ARG A 343 -10.13 7.47 -14.66
C ARG A 343 -10.22 7.72 -13.15
N ARG A 344 -11.10 8.63 -12.75
CA ARG A 344 -11.35 8.93 -11.33
C ARG A 344 -11.86 7.71 -10.58
N GLN A 345 -12.78 6.96 -11.17
CA GLN A 345 -13.23 5.66 -10.64
C GLN A 345 -12.08 4.68 -10.50
N LEU A 346 -11.21 4.59 -11.51
CA LEU A 346 -10.04 3.72 -11.48
C LEU A 346 -9.03 4.13 -10.38
N PHE A 347 -8.79 5.43 -10.20
CA PHE A 347 -7.96 5.93 -9.08
C PHE A 347 -8.59 5.60 -7.73
N TYR A 348 -9.91 5.72 -7.59
CA TYR A 348 -10.62 5.39 -6.36
C TYR A 348 -10.55 3.90 -6.03
N LEU A 349 -10.74 3.04 -7.03
CA LEU A 349 -10.52 1.60 -6.92
C LEU A 349 -9.08 1.28 -6.48
N ASN A 350 -8.09 1.97 -7.07
CA ASN A 350 -6.70 1.78 -6.66
C ASN A 350 -6.46 2.16 -5.21
N ILE A 351 -6.96 3.31 -4.75
CA ILE A 351 -6.80 3.78 -3.37
C ILE A 351 -7.45 2.80 -2.38
N LEU A 352 -8.69 2.36 -2.64
CA LEU A 352 -9.41 1.52 -1.69
C LEU A 352 -9.03 0.04 -1.72
N TRP A 353 -8.53 -0.47 -2.85
CA TRP A 353 -8.29 -1.91 -3.01
C TRP A 353 -6.83 -2.26 -3.23
N PHE A 354 -6.23 -1.76 -4.30
CA PHE A 354 -4.87 -2.17 -4.65
C PHE A 354 -3.84 -1.59 -3.68
N MET A 355 -3.93 -0.29 -3.41
CA MET A 355 -3.05 0.39 -2.46
C MET A 355 -3.20 -0.19 -1.05
N THR A 356 -4.43 -0.39 -0.55
CA THR A 356 -4.65 -0.99 0.77
C THR A 356 -4.11 -2.41 0.86
N THR A 357 -4.19 -3.21 -0.23
CA THR A 357 -3.58 -4.54 -0.29
C THR A 357 -2.05 -4.48 -0.18
N LEU A 358 -1.43 -3.51 -0.86
CA LEU A 358 0.03 -3.33 -0.80
C LEU A 358 0.47 -2.78 0.56
N LEU A 359 -0.28 -1.87 1.14
CA LEU A 359 -0.04 -1.33 2.49
C LEU A 359 -0.18 -2.42 3.56
N ASP A 360 -1.25 -3.22 3.50
CA ASP A 360 -1.44 -4.36 4.39
C ASP A 360 -0.27 -5.35 4.27
N ARG A 361 0.12 -5.72 3.05
CA ARG A 361 1.30 -6.56 2.82
C ARG A 361 2.55 -5.96 3.45
N LYS A 362 2.81 -4.67 3.19
CA LYS A 362 3.99 -3.97 3.70
C LYS A 362 4.00 -3.97 5.22
N ASP A 363 2.92 -3.54 5.85
CA ASP A 363 2.80 -3.49 7.31
C ASP A 363 2.91 -4.88 7.94
N ARG A 364 2.20 -5.88 7.40
CA ARG A 364 2.21 -7.23 7.97
C ARG A 364 3.62 -7.85 7.93
N MET A 365 4.30 -7.80 6.77
CA MET A 365 5.64 -8.38 6.64
C MET A 365 6.67 -7.61 7.45
N SER A 366 6.62 -6.30 7.48
CA SER A 366 7.58 -5.49 8.23
C SER A 366 7.35 -5.59 9.74
N MET A 367 6.11 -5.51 10.20
CA MET A 367 5.78 -5.67 11.63
C MET A 367 6.03 -7.11 12.13
N GLY A 368 5.83 -8.11 11.29
CA GLY A 368 6.25 -9.50 11.57
C GLY A 368 7.74 -9.64 11.81
N ALA A 369 8.55 -8.75 11.21
CA ALA A 369 9.98 -8.61 11.47
C ALA A 369 10.29 -7.59 12.58
N SER A 370 9.30 -6.98 13.22
CA SER A 370 9.46 -5.88 14.19
C SER A 370 10.16 -4.63 13.60
N LEU A 371 9.98 -4.39 12.30
CA LEU A 371 10.47 -3.21 11.58
C LEU A 371 9.30 -2.29 11.26
N GLU A 372 9.32 -1.04 11.70
CA GLU A 372 8.33 -0.04 11.29
C GLU A 372 8.66 0.47 9.89
N VAL A 373 7.74 0.29 8.93
CA VAL A 373 7.91 0.87 7.60
C VAL A 373 6.93 2.02 7.41
N ARG A 374 7.49 3.18 7.04
CA ARG A 374 6.76 4.40 6.74
C ARG A 374 6.65 4.60 5.24
N VAL A 375 5.55 5.22 4.81
CA VAL A 375 5.18 5.37 3.40
C VAL A 375 4.82 6.82 3.08
N PRO A 376 5.81 7.70 2.80
CA PRO A 376 5.58 9.14 2.63
C PRO A 376 4.55 9.50 1.56
N PHE A 377 4.44 8.73 0.47
CA PHE A 377 3.44 8.96 -0.56
C PHE A 377 1.99 8.68 -0.10
N ALA A 378 1.81 8.08 1.08
CA ALA A 378 0.52 7.96 1.75
C ALA A 378 0.17 9.19 2.63
N ASP A 379 0.81 10.33 2.46
CA ASP A 379 0.37 11.58 3.11
C ASP A 379 -0.95 12.05 2.49
N HIS A 380 -1.98 12.17 3.31
CA HIS A 380 -3.33 12.52 2.82
C HIS A 380 -3.39 13.86 2.10
N ARG A 381 -2.55 14.84 2.46
CA ARG A 381 -2.48 16.16 1.80
C ARG A 381 -1.96 16.03 0.37
N LEU A 382 -0.97 15.13 0.17
CA LEU A 382 -0.47 14.79 -1.15
C LEU A 382 -1.54 14.06 -1.96
N VAL A 383 -2.20 13.06 -1.36
CA VAL A 383 -3.27 12.29 -2.01
C VAL A 383 -4.43 13.21 -2.43
N GLU A 384 -4.91 14.09 -1.54
CA GLU A 384 -5.99 15.05 -1.83
C GLU A 384 -5.63 16.01 -2.96
N TYR A 385 -4.39 16.49 -2.98
CA TYR A 385 -3.94 17.40 -4.03
C TYR A 385 -3.81 16.69 -5.38
N VAL A 386 -3.12 15.53 -5.38
CA VAL A 386 -2.89 14.74 -6.60
C VAL A 386 -4.20 14.18 -7.17
N TRP A 387 -5.20 13.86 -6.32
CA TRP A 387 -6.52 13.41 -6.75
C TRP A 387 -7.14 14.32 -7.80
N ASN A 388 -6.97 15.63 -7.65
CA ASN A 388 -7.59 16.64 -8.51
C ASN A 388 -6.72 17.11 -9.68
N ILE A 389 -5.45 16.71 -9.76
CA ILE A 389 -4.58 17.06 -10.90
C ILE A 389 -5.11 16.41 -12.19
N PRO A 390 -5.32 17.18 -13.28
CA PRO A 390 -5.75 16.66 -14.57
C PRO A 390 -4.80 15.58 -15.13
N TRP A 391 -5.36 14.67 -15.91
CA TRP A 391 -4.59 13.54 -16.44
C TRP A 391 -3.44 13.96 -17.35
N ASP A 392 -3.62 14.97 -18.19
CA ASP A 392 -2.58 15.54 -19.07
C ASP A 392 -1.38 16.06 -18.28
N MET A 393 -1.60 16.71 -17.13
CA MET A 393 -0.53 17.11 -16.23
C MET A 393 0.14 15.90 -15.55
N LYS A 394 -0.64 14.92 -15.08
CA LYS A 394 -0.09 13.67 -14.53
C LYS A 394 0.80 12.94 -15.52
N MET A 395 0.44 13.03 -16.82
CA MET A 395 1.15 12.42 -17.96
C MET A 395 2.09 13.38 -18.68
N HIS A 396 2.52 14.45 -18.03
CA HIS A 396 3.42 15.42 -18.63
C HIS A 396 4.62 14.75 -19.33
N GLY A 397 4.96 15.23 -20.52
CA GLY A 397 6.00 14.64 -21.37
C GLY A 397 5.63 13.25 -21.93
N ASN A 398 4.35 12.89 -21.92
CA ASN A 398 3.83 11.58 -22.34
C ASN A 398 4.50 10.41 -21.58
N ARG A 399 4.71 10.61 -20.26
CA ARG A 399 5.35 9.63 -19.37
C ARG A 399 4.50 9.38 -18.13
N GLU A 400 4.54 8.15 -17.64
CA GLU A 400 3.94 7.79 -16.36
C GLU A 400 4.55 8.65 -15.24
N LYS A 401 3.70 9.15 -14.34
CA LYS A 401 4.07 10.05 -13.24
C LYS A 401 4.79 11.33 -13.71
N GLY A 402 4.42 11.86 -14.89
CA GLY A 402 5.09 13.00 -15.51
C GLY A 402 5.19 14.23 -14.62
N ILE A 403 4.12 14.56 -13.90
CA ILE A 403 4.12 15.69 -12.95
C ILE A 403 5.09 15.46 -11.78
N LEU A 404 5.18 14.24 -11.26
CA LEU A 404 6.12 13.89 -10.19
C LEU A 404 7.56 13.98 -10.69
N ARG A 405 7.84 13.48 -11.91
CA ARG A 405 9.17 13.61 -12.53
C ARG A 405 9.57 15.07 -12.67
N LYS A 406 8.65 15.92 -13.15
CA LYS A 406 8.90 17.36 -13.28
C LYS A 406 9.15 18.03 -11.92
N ALA A 407 8.41 17.66 -10.89
CA ALA A 407 8.59 18.17 -9.53
C ALA A 407 9.92 17.72 -8.88
N LEU A 408 10.54 16.66 -9.40
CA LEU A 408 11.81 16.12 -8.89
C LEU A 408 13.03 16.53 -9.74
N GLU A 409 12.86 17.39 -10.75
CA GLU A 409 13.99 17.99 -11.47
C GLU A 409 14.89 18.79 -10.51
N GLY A 410 16.20 18.59 -10.61
CA GLY A 410 17.16 19.18 -9.66
C GLY A 410 17.22 18.50 -8.27
N VAL A 411 16.32 17.56 -8.00
CA VAL A 411 16.36 16.71 -6.80
C VAL A 411 17.09 15.40 -7.09
N LEU A 412 16.79 14.77 -8.22
CA LEU A 412 17.37 13.50 -8.67
C LEU A 412 18.36 13.70 -9.83
N PRO A 413 19.35 12.80 -10.00
CA PRO A 413 20.12 12.70 -11.23
C PRO A 413 19.18 12.49 -12.43
N GLU A 414 19.42 13.18 -13.54
CA GLU A 414 18.55 13.17 -14.72
C GLU A 414 18.32 11.76 -15.26
N GLU A 415 19.35 10.94 -15.30
CA GLU A 415 19.25 9.55 -15.76
C GLU A 415 18.30 8.71 -14.90
N VAL A 416 18.34 8.87 -13.56
CA VAL A 416 17.42 8.18 -12.64
C VAL A 416 16.01 8.73 -12.78
N LEU A 417 15.89 10.05 -12.89
CA LEU A 417 14.62 10.76 -13.05
C LEU A 417 13.86 10.26 -14.28
N TYR A 418 14.55 10.00 -15.40
CA TYR A 418 13.93 9.58 -16.65
C TYR A 418 14.15 8.11 -17.00
N ARG A 419 14.57 7.29 -16.01
CA ARG A 419 14.61 5.83 -16.14
C ARG A 419 13.24 5.28 -16.56
N LYS A 420 13.21 4.33 -17.49
CA LYS A 420 12.00 3.55 -17.78
C LYS A 420 11.70 2.62 -16.60
N LYS A 421 10.43 2.48 -16.23
CA LYS A 421 10.00 1.69 -15.07
C LYS A 421 10.45 0.23 -15.20
N ALA A 422 11.10 -0.27 -14.13
CA ALA A 422 11.42 -1.68 -13.96
C ALA A 422 10.31 -2.38 -13.14
N ARG A 423 9.95 -3.62 -13.50
CA ARG A 423 9.10 -4.50 -12.70
C ARG A 423 9.94 -5.62 -12.10
N ILE A 424 9.66 -6.01 -10.86
CA ILE A 424 10.24 -7.19 -10.24
C ILE A 424 9.76 -8.43 -11.01
N GLN A 425 10.67 -9.24 -11.50
CA GLN A 425 10.35 -10.48 -12.21
C GLN A 425 9.91 -11.57 -11.23
N LYS A 426 8.88 -12.33 -11.61
CA LYS A 426 8.45 -13.53 -10.87
C LYS A 426 9.38 -14.69 -11.22
N HIS A 427 10.25 -15.11 -10.29
CA HIS A 427 11.23 -16.19 -10.54
C HIS A 427 10.86 -17.57 -10.01
N ILE A 428 9.83 -17.70 -9.18
CA ILE A 428 9.51 -18.96 -8.47
C ILE A 428 8.78 -20.01 -9.30
N ILE A 429 8.16 -19.66 -10.44
CA ILE A 429 7.26 -20.60 -11.16
C ILE A 429 7.98 -21.87 -11.68
N LEU A 430 9.30 -21.88 -11.80
CA LEU A 430 10.04 -23.00 -12.40
C LEU A 430 10.50 -24.08 -11.41
N THR A 431 10.60 -23.77 -10.11
CA THR A 431 11.16 -24.73 -9.13
C THR A 431 10.08 -25.58 -8.44
N ILE A 432 8.85 -25.07 -8.34
CA ILE A 432 7.73 -25.80 -7.70
C ILE A 432 7.06 -26.81 -8.66
N GLN A 433 7.33 -26.74 -9.99
CA GLN A 433 6.71 -27.62 -10.98
C GLN A 433 7.45 -28.94 -11.28
N LYS A 434 8.52 -29.28 -10.54
CA LYS A 434 9.13 -30.61 -10.65
C LYS A 434 8.92 -31.36 -9.35
N PRO A 435 8.16 -32.51 -9.41
CA PRO A 435 8.02 -33.43 -8.29
C PRO A 435 9.35 -34.11 -7.94
#